data_948cb9cb641148ca8f8e6a62b712c642
#
_entry.id   948cb9cb641148ca8f8e6a62b712c642
#
_cell.length_a   1.000
_cell.length_b   1.000
_cell.length_c   1.000
_cell.angle_alpha   90.00
_cell.angle_beta   90.00
_cell.angle_gamma   90.00
#
_symmetry.space_group_name_H-M   'P 1'
#
loop_
_entity.id
_entity.type
_entity.pdbx_description
1 polymer ?
#
loop_
_entity_poly.entity_id
_entity_poly.type
_entity_poly.pdbx_seq_one_letter_code
_entity_poly.pdbx_strand_id
1 'polypeptide(L)'
;SSVELLAARVESEIGSGARAALTARVRPERVPLSLAQQRMWFLNRFDTLSSANNIPVAIRLSGLLDAAALQAAVSDVVARHEILRTVYPEVDGVGFQEVLSADRVRLDVSPVVVSESDVVGAVTEFLSAGFDVAVEVPVRARLFAVSESEFVLALVVHHISGDGVSMGPLTRDVMVAYEARSRGEVPGWAPLEVQYADYALWQRETLGSEDDPSSLISRQVGFWESALAGLPDQLDLPADRPRPVVASNRGASHSFVVGADVHAGLNDVARESNSSLFMVVHAALAVLLSRLSGTSDIAIGTPVAGRGEQVLDDLIGMFVNTLVLRTEVDSSESFVDLLAGVREADLQAFAHADVPFERLVEVL
;
A
#
# COMPACT_ATOMS: atom_id res chain seq x y z
N SER A 1 -2.73 -22.72 26.66
CA SER A 1 -2.29 -23.32 25.40
C SER A 1 -0.79 -23.54 25.50
N SER A 2 -0.31 -24.79 25.48
CA SER A 2 1.14 -25.08 25.43
C SER A 2 1.63 -24.95 23.98
N VAL A 3 2.93 -24.66 23.81
CA VAL A 3 3.59 -24.66 22.49
C VAL A 3 3.37 -26.00 21.78
N GLU A 4 3.33 -27.09 22.53
CA GLU A 4 3.09 -28.46 22.06
C GLU A 4 1.66 -28.65 21.47
N LEU A 5 0.64 -28.06 22.09
CA LEU A 5 -0.73 -28.09 21.57
C LEU A 5 -0.88 -27.19 20.32
N LEU A 6 -0.14 -26.10 20.26
CA LEU A 6 -0.10 -25.23 19.08
C LEU A 6 0.61 -25.95 17.93
N ALA A 7 1.75 -26.58 18.19
CA ALA A 7 2.48 -27.36 17.19
C ALA A 7 1.63 -28.53 16.65
N ALA A 8 0.98 -29.29 17.54
CA ALA A 8 0.09 -30.37 17.11
C ALA A 8 -1.11 -29.90 16.30
N ARG A 9 -1.64 -28.71 16.60
CA ARG A 9 -2.71 -28.09 15.82
C ARG A 9 -2.23 -27.64 14.45
N VAL A 10 -1.07 -26.99 14.37
CA VAL A 10 -0.42 -26.62 13.10
C VAL A 10 -0.17 -27.88 12.26
N GLU A 11 0.41 -28.93 12.86
CA GLU A 11 0.65 -30.21 12.17
C GLU A 11 -0.64 -30.87 11.66
N SER A 12 -1.74 -30.80 12.43
CA SER A 12 -3.04 -31.37 12.02
C SER A 12 -3.74 -30.57 10.91
N GLU A 13 -3.42 -29.30 10.77
CA GLU A 13 -3.97 -28.41 9.74
C GLU A 13 -3.05 -28.29 8.50
N ILE A 14 -1.82 -28.83 8.57
CA ILE A 14 -0.93 -28.94 7.41
C ILE A 14 -1.58 -29.86 6.37
N GLY A 15 -1.99 -29.29 5.24
CA GLY A 15 -2.59 -30.02 4.11
C GLY A 15 -4.10 -29.91 3.97
N SER A 16 -4.84 -29.42 4.97
CA SER A 16 -6.27 -29.13 4.85
C SER A 16 -6.50 -27.64 4.66
N GLY A 17 -6.53 -27.16 3.40
CA GLY A 17 -6.80 -25.77 3.06
C GLY A 17 -5.58 -24.83 3.08
N ALA A 18 -4.35 -25.37 3.11
CA ALA A 18 -3.14 -24.56 2.97
C ALA A 18 -3.14 -23.86 1.60
N ARG A 19 -2.93 -22.55 1.60
CA ARG A 19 -2.73 -21.77 0.35
C ARG A 19 -1.55 -22.37 -0.41
N ALA A 20 -1.66 -22.42 -1.75
CA ALA A 20 -0.52 -22.77 -2.58
C ALA A 20 0.62 -21.78 -2.32
N ALA A 21 1.84 -22.28 -2.16
CA ALA A 21 3.00 -21.42 -1.94
C ALA A 21 3.17 -20.46 -3.11
N LEU A 22 3.50 -19.21 -2.80
CA LEU A 22 3.84 -18.22 -3.80
C LEU A 22 5.26 -18.52 -4.34
N THR A 23 5.33 -18.88 -5.59
CA THR A 23 6.58 -19.20 -6.31
C THR A 23 6.58 -18.56 -7.68
N ALA A 24 7.76 -18.43 -8.29
CA ALA A 24 7.87 -18.00 -9.67
C ALA A 24 7.09 -18.95 -10.60
N ARG A 25 6.38 -18.38 -11.58
CA ARG A 25 5.43 -19.11 -12.43
C ARG A 25 5.73 -18.95 -13.90
N VAL A 26 5.29 -19.92 -14.69
CA VAL A 26 5.19 -19.72 -16.15
C VAL A 26 4.09 -18.71 -16.40
N ARG A 27 4.44 -17.61 -17.04
CA ARG A 27 3.52 -16.49 -17.27
C ARG A 27 2.81 -16.67 -18.61
N PRO A 28 1.51 -16.33 -18.67
CA PRO A 28 0.80 -16.22 -19.94
C PRO A 28 1.36 -15.06 -20.77
N GLU A 29 1.06 -15.03 -22.05
CA GLU A 29 1.45 -13.92 -22.95
C GLU A 29 0.97 -12.56 -22.43
N ARG A 30 -0.22 -12.53 -21.83
CA ARG A 30 -0.80 -11.36 -21.16
C ARG A 30 -0.99 -11.67 -19.69
N VAL A 31 -0.15 -11.09 -18.84
CA VAL A 31 -0.25 -11.25 -17.41
C VAL A 31 -1.43 -10.39 -16.90
N PRO A 32 -2.45 -10.95 -16.24
CA PRO A 32 -3.57 -10.16 -15.75
C PRO A 32 -3.11 -9.16 -14.67
N LEU A 33 -3.85 -8.08 -14.52
CA LEU A 33 -3.70 -7.17 -13.39
C LEU A 33 -4.05 -7.90 -12.09
N SER A 34 -3.40 -7.57 -10.97
CA SER A 34 -3.94 -7.91 -9.66
C SER A 34 -5.28 -7.20 -9.44
N LEU A 35 -6.08 -7.66 -8.48
CA LEU A 35 -7.37 -7.01 -8.23
C LEU A 35 -7.20 -5.54 -7.80
N ALA A 36 -6.19 -5.23 -6.99
CA ALA A 36 -5.87 -3.86 -6.60
C ALA A 36 -5.41 -3.00 -7.79
N GLN A 37 -4.62 -3.56 -8.70
CA GLN A 37 -4.19 -2.87 -9.91
C GLN A 37 -5.35 -2.54 -10.86
N GLN A 38 -6.38 -3.39 -10.94
CA GLN A 38 -7.52 -3.16 -11.84
C GLN A 38 -8.19 -1.81 -11.60
N ARG A 39 -8.44 -1.45 -10.33
CA ARG A 39 -9.03 -0.15 -10.01
C ARG A 39 -8.08 1.01 -10.31
N MET A 40 -6.80 0.90 -9.95
CA MET A 40 -5.83 1.97 -10.25
C MET A 40 -5.71 2.20 -11.76
N TRP A 41 -5.70 1.12 -12.54
CA TRP A 41 -5.71 1.17 -13.98
C TRP A 41 -7.00 1.83 -14.50
N PHE A 42 -8.16 1.42 -14.01
CA PHE A 42 -9.44 1.99 -14.41
C PHE A 42 -9.50 3.50 -14.12
N LEU A 43 -9.13 3.93 -12.92
CA LEU A 43 -9.11 5.35 -12.56
C LEU A 43 -8.15 6.16 -13.43
N ASN A 44 -6.98 5.63 -13.73
CA ASN A 44 -6.00 6.29 -14.58
C ASN A 44 -6.48 6.50 -16.01
N ARG A 45 -7.34 5.60 -16.52
CA ARG A 45 -7.97 5.74 -17.85
C ARG A 45 -8.86 7.00 -17.97
N PHE A 46 -9.45 7.46 -16.88
CA PHE A 46 -10.30 8.66 -16.86
C PHE A 46 -9.51 9.95 -16.69
N ASP A 47 -8.40 9.91 -15.96
CA ASP A 47 -7.59 11.08 -15.69
C ASP A 47 -6.11 10.74 -15.54
N THR A 48 -5.39 10.79 -16.67
CA THR A 48 -3.93 10.58 -16.72
C THR A 48 -3.14 11.79 -16.22
N LEU A 49 -3.79 12.94 -16.01
CA LEU A 49 -3.13 14.15 -15.51
C LEU A 49 -3.15 14.25 -13.99
N SER A 50 -3.98 13.44 -13.33
CA SER A 50 -4.10 13.43 -11.88
C SER A 50 -2.82 12.90 -11.22
N SER A 51 -2.36 13.60 -10.19
CA SER A 51 -1.29 13.14 -9.29
C SER A 51 -1.83 12.46 -8.02
N ALA A 52 -3.13 12.23 -7.91
CA ALA A 52 -3.75 11.69 -6.70
C ALA A 52 -3.21 10.32 -6.30
N ASN A 53 -2.76 9.53 -7.27
CA ASN A 53 -2.17 8.21 -7.07
C ASN A 53 -0.63 8.22 -7.15
N ASN A 54 0.01 9.38 -7.09
CA ASN A 54 1.45 9.47 -7.02
C ASN A 54 1.93 9.25 -5.58
N ILE A 55 2.98 8.45 -5.42
CA ILE A 55 3.74 8.29 -4.17
C ILE A 55 5.03 9.07 -4.32
N PRO A 56 5.10 10.30 -3.80
CA PRO A 56 6.26 11.15 -3.93
C PRO A 56 7.29 10.85 -2.84
N VAL A 57 8.57 10.85 -3.22
CA VAL A 57 9.72 10.78 -2.30
C VAL A 57 10.72 11.85 -2.71
N ALA A 58 11.11 12.70 -1.78
CA ALA A 58 12.18 13.68 -1.97
C ALA A 58 13.21 13.54 -0.86
N ILE A 59 14.46 13.28 -1.22
CA ILE A 59 15.56 13.04 -0.29
C ILE A 59 16.63 14.10 -0.54
N ARG A 60 16.94 14.90 0.49
CA ARG A 60 18.07 15.82 0.44
C ARG A 60 19.35 15.05 0.72
N LEU A 61 20.33 15.23 -0.15
CA LEU A 61 21.64 14.57 -0.09
C LEU A 61 22.72 15.63 0.11
N SER A 62 23.55 15.49 1.15
CA SER A 62 24.61 16.41 1.47
C SER A 62 25.97 15.71 1.37
N GLY A 63 26.93 16.34 0.73
CA GLY A 63 28.28 15.83 0.51
C GLY A 63 28.63 15.60 -0.96
N LEU A 64 29.73 14.90 -1.19
CA LEU A 64 30.16 14.55 -2.55
C LEU A 64 29.29 13.41 -3.09
N LEU A 65 28.61 13.65 -4.19
CA LEU A 65 27.76 12.67 -4.85
C LEU A 65 28.38 12.24 -6.19
N ASP A 66 28.54 10.94 -6.37
CA ASP A 66 28.84 10.36 -7.68
C ASP A 66 27.54 10.16 -8.48
N ALA A 67 27.23 11.12 -9.34
CA ALA A 67 26.03 11.09 -10.15
C ALA A 67 26.02 9.93 -11.16
N ALA A 68 27.18 9.46 -11.62
CA ALA A 68 27.26 8.31 -12.52
C ALA A 68 26.96 7.01 -11.77
N ALA A 69 27.48 6.85 -10.55
CA ALA A 69 27.14 5.74 -9.67
C ALA A 69 25.64 5.73 -9.31
N LEU A 70 25.04 6.91 -9.05
CA LEU A 70 23.59 7.02 -8.78
C LEU A 70 22.76 6.62 -10.01
N GLN A 71 23.15 7.07 -11.19
CA GLN A 71 22.49 6.68 -12.43
C GLN A 71 22.53 5.16 -12.65
N ALA A 72 23.68 4.53 -12.41
CA ALA A 72 23.84 3.08 -12.50
C ALA A 72 23.00 2.36 -11.44
N ALA A 73 22.98 2.86 -10.20
CA ALA A 73 22.20 2.30 -9.10
C ALA A 73 20.69 2.31 -9.38
N VAL A 74 20.16 3.42 -9.89
CA VAL A 74 18.75 3.52 -10.28
C VAL A 74 18.43 2.52 -11.39
N SER A 75 19.33 2.36 -12.38
CA SER A 75 19.15 1.36 -13.44
C SER A 75 19.16 -0.08 -12.92
N ASP A 76 20.03 -0.39 -11.94
CA ASP A 76 20.07 -1.71 -11.30
C ASP A 76 18.76 -2.03 -10.56
N VAL A 77 18.18 -1.05 -9.86
CA VAL A 77 16.91 -1.21 -9.14
C VAL A 77 15.75 -1.43 -10.11
N VAL A 78 15.69 -0.69 -11.22
CA VAL A 78 14.70 -0.90 -12.28
C VAL A 78 14.84 -2.28 -12.92
N ALA A 79 16.08 -2.75 -13.12
CA ALA A 79 16.35 -4.09 -13.64
C ALA A 79 15.90 -5.20 -12.66
N ARG A 80 16.13 -4.99 -11.35
CA ARG A 80 15.78 -5.92 -10.28
C ARG A 80 14.28 -6.09 -10.09
N HIS A 81 13.53 -4.98 -10.08
CA HIS A 81 12.09 -4.94 -9.81
C HIS A 81 11.31 -4.76 -11.12
N GLU A 82 10.75 -5.84 -11.64
CA GLU A 82 9.99 -5.83 -12.90
C GLU A 82 8.84 -4.84 -12.89
N ILE A 83 8.18 -4.66 -11.74
CA ILE A 83 7.05 -3.75 -11.59
C ILE A 83 7.38 -2.29 -11.95
N LEU A 84 8.64 -1.84 -11.74
CA LEU A 84 9.09 -0.49 -12.09
C LEU A 84 9.30 -0.29 -13.60
N ARG A 85 9.29 -1.36 -14.37
CA ARG A 85 9.39 -1.35 -15.83
C ARG A 85 8.21 -2.04 -16.52
N THR A 86 7.07 -2.08 -15.81
CA THR A 86 5.81 -2.64 -16.30
C THR A 86 4.90 -1.51 -16.75
N VAL A 87 4.34 -1.63 -17.96
CA VAL A 87 3.25 -0.79 -18.46
C VAL A 87 1.95 -1.58 -18.44
N TYR A 88 0.81 -0.87 -18.51
CA TYR A 88 -0.51 -1.48 -18.32
C TYR A 88 -1.44 -1.19 -19.52
N PRO A 89 -1.09 -1.68 -20.71
CA PRO A 89 -1.92 -1.50 -21.88
C PRO A 89 -3.23 -2.30 -21.79
N GLU A 90 -4.12 -2.10 -22.76
CA GLU A 90 -5.37 -2.85 -22.87
C GLU A 90 -5.51 -3.54 -24.21
N VAL A 91 -6.30 -4.62 -24.19
CA VAL A 91 -6.83 -5.27 -25.39
C VAL A 91 -8.29 -5.62 -25.11
N ASP A 92 -9.17 -5.23 -25.99
CA ASP A 92 -10.63 -5.46 -25.90
C ASP A 92 -11.22 -4.95 -24.55
N GLY A 93 -10.73 -3.83 -24.04
CA GLY A 93 -11.17 -3.22 -22.79
C GLY A 93 -10.60 -3.85 -21.52
N VAL A 94 -9.71 -4.83 -21.64
CA VAL A 94 -9.09 -5.52 -20.50
C VAL A 94 -7.62 -5.10 -20.37
N GLY A 95 -7.27 -4.52 -19.24
CA GLY A 95 -5.89 -4.16 -18.91
C GLY A 95 -5.05 -5.38 -18.54
N PHE A 96 -3.77 -5.35 -18.88
CA PHE A 96 -2.81 -6.40 -18.51
C PHE A 96 -1.43 -5.80 -18.20
N GLN A 97 -0.56 -6.59 -17.59
CA GLN A 97 0.83 -6.22 -17.30
C GLN A 97 1.73 -6.59 -18.48
N GLU A 98 2.42 -5.59 -19.03
CA GLU A 98 3.49 -5.80 -20.00
C GLU A 98 4.82 -5.40 -19.37
N VAL A 99 5.66 -6.40 -19.07
CA VAL A 99 6.97 -6.19 -18.48
C VAL A 99 7.97 -5.88 -19.60
N LEU A 100 8.44 -4.64 -19.63
CA LEU A 100 9.45 -4.22 -20.61
C LEU A 100 10.83 -4.80 -20.25
N SER A 101 11.70 -5.02 -21.25
CA SER A 101 13.09 -5.37 -21.00
C SER A 101 13.83 -4.19 -20.32
N ALA A 102 14.78 -4.49 -19.45
CA ALA A 102 15.45 -3.47 -18.63
C ALA A 102 16.23 -2.43 -19.47
N ASP A 103 16.75 -2.82 -20.63
CA ASP A 103 17.45 -1.95 -21.58
C ASP A 103 16.53 -0.92 -22.27
N ARG A 104 15.21 -1.16 -22.29
CA ARG A 104 14.23 -0.21 -22.83
C ARG A 104 13.81 0.88 -21.85
N VAL A 105 14.15 0.76 -20.57
CA VAL A 105 13.72 1.70 -19.53
C VAL A 105 14.92 2.40 -18.93
N ARG A 106 14.98 3.71 -19.09
CA ARG A 106 16.01 4.57 -18.52
C ARG A 106 15.39 5.72 -17.77
N LEU A 107 15.63 5.75 -16.46
CA LEU A 107 15.32 6.91 -15.63
C LEU A 107 16.55 7.81 -15.61
N ASP A 108 16.41 9.05 -16.08
CA ASP A 108 17.52 9.98 -16.14
C ASP A 108 17.62 10.76 -14.83
N VAL A 109 18.69 10.53 -14.08
CA VAL A 109 19.05 11.23 -12.85
C VAL A 109 20.29 12.11 -13.02
N SER A 110 20.56 12.58 -14.25
CA SER A 110 21.57 13.61 -14.47
C SER A 110 21.23 14.86 -13.66
N PRO A 111 22.22 15.49 -12.99
CA PRO A 111 21.95 16.64 -12.14
C PRO A 111 21.36 17.84 -12.92
N VAL A 112 20.21 18.33 -12.47
CA VAL A 112 19.58 19.57 -12.97
C VAL A 112 19.86 20.68 -11.98
N VAL A 113 20.57 21.72 -12.42
CA VAL A 113 20.92 22.84 -11.55
C VAL A 113 19.67 23.65 -11.20
N VAL A 114 19.49 23.94 -9.92
CA VAL A 114 18.37 24.72 -9.38
C VAL A 114 18.85 25.59 -8.22
N SER A 115 18.27 26.76 -8.01
CA SER A 115 18.59 27.58 -6.83
C SER A 115 17.93 27.02 -5.56
N GLU A 116 18.48 27.35 -4.39
CA GLU A 116 17.87 26.96 -3.10
C GLU A 116 16.46 27.55 -2.95
N SER A 117 16.18 28.73 -3.52
CA SER A 117 14.85 29.34 -3.49
C SER A 117 13.83 28.62 -4.37
N ASP A 118 14.27 27.95 -5.43
CA ASP A 118 13.39 27.37 -6.45
C ASP A 118 13.25 25.85 -6.32
N VAL A 119 14.13 25.19 -5.55
CA VAL A 119 14.19 23.72 -5.45
C VAL A 119 12.86 23.11 -4.99
N VAL A 120 12.18 23.73 -4.01
CA VAL A 120 10.89 23.23 -3.51
C VAL A 120 9.83 23.27 -4.61
N GLY A 121 9.77 24.36 -5.38
CA GLY A 121 8.85 24.51 -6.51
C GLY A 121 9.13 23.47 -7.60
N ALA A 122 10.39 23.35 -8.02
CA ALA A 122 10.81 22.41 -9.06
C ALA A 122 10.57 20.94 -8.67
N VAL A 123 10.84 20.57 -7.42
CA VAL A 123 10.55 19.22 -6.88
C VAL A 123 9.04 18.96 -6.85
N THR A 124 8.24 19.94 -6.36
CA THR A 124 6.79 19.80 -6.30
C THR A 124 6.18 19.63 -7.69
N GLU A 125 6.59 20.43 -8.66
CA GLU A 125 6.13 20.33 -10.05
C GLU A 125 6.45 18.94 -10.63
N PHE A 126 7.69 18.46 -10.46
CA PHE A 126 8.11 17.16 -10.94
C PHE A 126 7.31 16.00 -10.32
N LEU A 127 7.09 16.02 -9.01
CA LEU A 127 6.38 14.98 -8.28
C LEU A 127 4.86 14.98 -8.51
N SER A 128 4.30 16.16 -8.91
CA SER A 128 2.87 16.32 -9.15
C SER A 128 2.43 16.02 -10.59
N ALA A 129 3.35 15.69 -11.49
CA ALA A 129 2.99 15.33 -12.86
C ALA A 129 2.27 13.98 -12.88
N GLY A 130 1.12 13.89 -13.59
CA GLY A 130 0.36 12.66 -13.76
C GLY A 130 1.10 11.61 -14.59
N PHE A 131 0.60 10.38 -14.60
CA PHE A 131 1.10 9.26 -15.42
C PHE A 131 0.04 8.76 -16.38
N ASP A 132 0.43 8.40 -17.59
CA ASP A 132 -0.34 7.49 -18.45
C ASP A 132 0.28 6.09 -18.33
N VAL A 133 -0.23 5.30 -17.39
CA VAL A 133 0.33 3.98 -17.08
C VAL A 133 0.16 2.96 -18.22
N ALA A 134 -0.67 3.26 -19.22
CA ALA A 134 -0.85 2.39 -20.38
C ALA A 134 0.35 2.42 -21.33
N VAL A 135 1.12 3.51 -21.35
CA VAL A 135 2.19 3.72 -22.33
C VAL A 135 3.53 4.08 -21.71
N GLU A 136 3.55 4.56 -20.45
CA GLU A 136 4.78 4.91 -19.76
C GLU A 136 4.98 4.09 -18.47
N VAL A 137 6.24 3.87 -18.11
CA VAL A 137 6.56 3.17 -16.86
C VAL A 137 6.13 4.00 -15.64
N PRO A 138 5.60 3.36 -14.59
CA PRO A 138 4.96 4.03 -13.46
C PRO A 138 5.96 4.57 -12.44
N VAL A 139 7.13 5.00 -12.88
CA VAL A 139 8.19 5.56 -12.04
C VAL A 139 8.95 6.65 -12.78
N ARG A 140 9.25 7.73 -12.09
CA ARG A 140 10.16 8.78 -12.58
C ARG A 140 11.14 9.15 -11.48
N ALA A 141 12.35 9.52 -11.88
CA ALA A 141 13.39 9.98 -10.98
C ALA A 141 14.06 11.25 -11.54
N ARG A 142 14.48 12.15 -10.68
CA ARG A 142 15.25 13.35 -11.05
C ARG A 142 16.17 13.77 -9.92
N LEU A 143 17.38 14.15 -10.27
CA LEU A 143 18.34 14.72 -9.33
C LEU A 143 18.44 16.24 -9.56
N PHE A 144 18.12 17.02 -8.54
CA PHE A 144 18.31 18.46 -8.53
C PHE A 144 19.60 18.79 -7.81
N ALA A 145 20.48 19.58 -8.45
CA ALA A 145 21.73 20.06 -7.87
C ALA A 145 21.54 21.49 -7.38
N VAL A 146 21.56 21.69 -6.07
CA VAL A 146 21.42 23.01 -5.43
C VAL A 146 22.78 23.67 -5.29
N SER A 147 23.83 22.90 -5.03
CA SER A 147 25.24 23.34 -5.00
C SER A 147 26.15 22.18 -5.39
N GLU A 148 27.45 22.35 -5.28
CA GLU A 148 28.45 21.28 -5.51
C GLU A 148 28.34 20.14 -4.49
N SER A 149 27.73 20.37 -3.33
CA SER A 149 27.62 19.41 -2.23
C SER A 149 26.19 19.22 -1.70
N GLU A 150 25.20 19.84 -2.32
CA GLU A 150 23.79 19.75 -1.91
C GLU A 150 22.91 19.37 -3.10
N PHE A 151 22.18 18.28 -2.95
CA PHE A 151 21.30 17.74 -4.00
C PHE A 151 19.94 17.36 -3.41
N VAL A 152 18.93 17.26 -4.26
CA VAL A 152 17.64 16.64 -3.92
C VAL A 152 17.34 15.57 -4.96
N LEU A 153 17.29 14.31 -4.50
CA LEU A 153 16.78 13.19 -5.31
C LEU A 153 15.26 13.13 -5.15
N ALA A 154 14.56 13.40 -6.23
CA ALA A 154 13.12 13.27 -6.32
C ALA A 154 12.76 11.98 -7.05
N LEU A 155 11.94 11.15 -6.43
CA LEU A 155 11.39 9.92 -6.96
C LEU A 155 9.86 9.99 -6.87
N VAL A 156 9.16 9.52 -7.88
CA VAL A 156 7.71 9.36 -7.84
C VAL A 156 7.34 8.01 -8.46
N VAL A 157 6.54 7.26 -7.73
CA VAL A 157 6.00 5.97 -8.19
C VAL A 157 4.48 6.10 -8.24
N HIS A 158 3.86 5.69 -9.34
CA HIS A 158 2.40 5.60 -9.40
C HIS A 158 1.93 4.41 -8.53
N HIS A 159 0.85 4.59 -7.80
CA HIS A 159 0.35 3.62 -6.81
C HIS A 159 0.03 2.24 -7.40
N ILE A 160 -0.22 2.14 -8.73
CA ILE A 160 -0.39 0.85 -9.44
C ILE A 160 0.84 -0.06 -9.33
N SER A 161 2.02 0.51 -9.06
CA SER A 161 3.30 -0.19 -9.02
C SER A 161 4.03 -0.10 -7.68
N GLY A 162 3.41 0.51 -6.68
CA GLY A 162 4.01 0.62 -5.36
C GLY A 162 3.00 1.03 -4.29
N ASP A 163 3.38 0.83 -3.06
CA ASP A 163 2.67 1.26 -1.86
C ASP A 163 3.64 1.87 -0.84
N GLY A 164 3.12 2.34 0.29
CA GLY A 164 3.97 2.94 1.33
C GLY A 164 5.05 1.99 1.86
N VAL A 165 4.74 0.70 2.00
CA VAL A 165 5.69 -0.34 2.47
C VAL A 165 6.78 -0.58 1.43
N SER A 166 6.46 -0.48 0.15
CA SER A 166 7.41 -0.61 -0.97
C SER A 166 8.55 0.41 -0.93
N MET A 167 8.35 1.56 -0.25
CA MET A 167 9.39 2.59 -0.15
C MET A 167 10.60 2.12 0.67
N GLY A 168 10.42 1.20 1.60
CA GLY A 168 11.51 0.57 2.35
C GLY A 168 12.47 -0.22 1.45
N PRO A 169 12.00 -1.28 0.77
CA PRO A 169 12.80 -2.02 -0.22
C PRO A 169 13.39 -1.13 -1.31
N LEU A 170 12.62 -0.19 -1.86
CA LEU A 170 13.10 0.74 -2.90
C LEU A 170 14.31 1.56 -2.43
N THR A 171 14.18 2.20 -1.28
CA THR A 171 15.24 3.05 -0.73
C THR A 171 16.48 2.22 -0.37
N ARG A 172 16.28 1.08 0.30
CA ARG A 172 17.38 0.15 0.64
C ARG A 172 18.14 -0.29 -0.60
N ASP A 173 17.43 -0.73 -1.64
CA ASP A 173 18.05 -1.27 -2.84
C ASP A 173 18.79 -0.18 -3.64
N VAL A 174 18.26 1.07 -3.69
CA VAL A 174 19.00 2.22 -4.25
C VAL A 174 20.29 2.48 -3.48
N MET A 175 20.27 2.45 -2.14
CA MET A 175 21.46 2.69 -1.32
C MET A 175 22.51 1.60 -1.51
N VAL A 176 22.10 0.33 -1.48
CA VAL A 176 22.99 -0.82 -1.70
C VAL A 176 23.63 -0.75 -3.09
N ALA A 177 22.82 -0.43 -4.11
CA ALA A 177 23.33 -0.31 -5.47
C ALA A 177 24.29 0.88 -5.61
N TYR A 178 23.95 2.05 -5.03
CA TYR A 178 24.80 3.23 -5.08
C TYR A 178 26.15 2.96 -4.40
N GLU A 179 26.17 2.33 -3.23
CA GLU A 179 27.41 1.97 -2.54
C GLU A 179 28.29 1.04 -3.38
N ALA A 180 27.73 0.02 -4.02
CA ALA A 180 28.47 -0.86 -4.91
C ALA A 180 29.01 -0.10 -6.13
N ARG A 181 28.16 0.68 -6.81
CA ARG A 181 28.51 1.42 -8.02
C ARG A 181 29.56 2.50 -7.77
N SER A 182 29.56 3.15 -6.60
CA SER A 182 30.62 4.11 -6.23
C SER A 182 31.99 3.46 -6.04
N ARG A 183 32.04 2.13 -5.84
CA ARG A 183 33.28 1.34 -5.84
C ARG A 183 33.62 0.70 -7.19
N GLY A 184 32.79 0.96 -8.23
CA GLY A 184 32.93 0.33 -9.54
C GLY A 184 32.45 -1.13 -9.58
N GLU A 185 31.67 -1.57 -8.60
CA GLU A 185 31.13 -2.91 -8.46
C GLU A 185 29.67 -2.98 -8.90
N VAL A 186 29.15 -4.20 -9.08
CA VAL A 186 27.71 -4.45 -9.23
C VAL A 186 27.11 -4.78 -7.87
N PRO A 187 25.80 -4.45 -7.65
CA PRO A 187 25.15 -4.80 -6.39
C PRO A 187 25.14 -6.31 -6.12
N GLY A 188 25.60 -6.72 -4.93
CA GLY A 188 25.72 -8.12 -4.54
C GLY A 188 24.44 -8.72 -3.91
N TRP A 189 23.24 -8.22 -4.24
CA TRP A 189 21.99 -8.75 -3.70
C TRP A 189 21.61 -10.11 -4.29
N ALA A 190 20.91 -10.95 -3.50
CA ALA A 190 20.30 -12.17 -4.02
C ALA A 190 19.18 -11.84 -5.01
N PRO A 191 18.97 -12.66 -6.05
CA PRO A 191 17.79 -12.53 -6.91
C PRO A 191 16.50 -12.58 -6.08
N LEU A 192 15.46 -11.85 -6.52
CA LEU A 192 14.13 -11.98 -5.94
C LEU A 192 13.56 -13.35 -6.34
N GLU A 193 12.99 -14.06 -5.38
CA GLU A 193 12.41 -15.39 -5.59
C GLU A 193 11.18 -15.33 -6.51
N VAL A 194 10.43 -14.23 -6.42
CA VAL A 194 9.24 -13.94 -7.23
C VAL A 194 9.23 -12.48 -7.64
N GLN A 195 8.37 -12.15 -8.62
CA GLN A 195 8.08 -10.79 -9.04
C GLN A 195 6.59 -10.48 -8.83
N TYR A 196 6.20 -9.22 -8.94
CA TYR A 196 4.79 -8.83 -8.74
C TYR A 196 3.82 -9.53 -9.70
N ALA A 197 4.25 -9.82 -10.91
CA ALA A 197 3.48 -10.59 -11.89
C ALA A 197 3.13 -12.01 -11.38
N ASP A 198 4.06 -12.65 -10.66
CA ASP A 198 3.84 -13.98 -10.07
C ASP A 198 2.84 -13.90 -8.92
N TYR A 199 2.90 -12.82 -8.11
CA TYR A 199 1.90 -12.52 -7.09
C TYR A 199 0.51 -12.31 -7.68
N ALA A 200 0.38 -11.54 -8.76
CA ALA A 200 -0.92 -11.29 -9.38
C ALA A 200 -1.59 -12.58 -9.90
N LEU A 201 -0.80 -13.50 -10.46
CA LEU A 201 -1.27 -14.82 -10.88
C LEU A 201 -1.67 -15.69 -9.68
N TRP A 202 -0.81 -15.73 -8.65
CA TRP A 202 -1.05 -16.48 -7.43
C TRP A 202 -2.28 -15.98 -6.67
N GLN A 203 -2.46 -14.65 -6.55
CA GLN A 203 -3.61 -14.03 -5.89
C GLN A 203 -4.92 -14.48 -6.54
N ARG A 204 -5.00 -14.41 -7.88
CA ARG A 204 -6.21 -14.80 -8.61
C ARG A 204 -6.53 -16.28 -8.48
N GLU A 205 -5.53 -17.13 -8.53
CA GLU A 205 -5.72 -18.57 -8.33
C GLU A 205 -6.18 -18.88 -6.91
N THR A 206 -5.56 -18.24 -5.91
CA THR A 206 -5.89 -18.43 -4.49
C THR A 206 -7.31 -17.97 -4.15
N LEU A 207 -7.72 -16.84 -4.68
CA LEU A 207 -9.06 -16.29 -4.47
C LEU A 207 -10.14 -17.10 -5.18
N GLY A 208 -9.83 -17.62 -6.36
CA GLY A 208 -10.77 -18.37 -7.20
C GLY A 208 -11.76 -17.46 -7.94
N SER A 209 -12.85 -18.04 -8.43
CA SER A 209 -13.91 -17.34 -9.14
C SER A 209 -15.07 -17.00 -8.22
N GLU A 210 -15.68 -15.85 -8.41
CA GLU A 210 -16.93 -15.46 -7.71
C GLU A 210 -18.13 -16.28 -8.15
N ASP A 211 -18.08 -16.91 -9.34
CA ASP A 211 -19.10 -17.85 -9.81
C ASP A 211 -19.11 -19.18 -9.04
N ASP A 212 -18.03 -19.46 -8.28
CA ASP A 212 -17.93 -20.63 -7.41
C ASP A 212 -18.22 -20.24 -5.95
N PRO A 213 -19.39 -20.62 -5.39
CA PRO A 213 -19.72 -20.30 -3.99
C PRO A 213 -18.77 -20.87 -2.96
N SER A 214 -17.96 -21.89 -3.34
CA SER A 214 -16.95 -22.51 -2.47
C SER A 214 -15.60 -21.80 -2.52
N SER A 215 -15.40 -20.86 -3.45
CA SER A 215 -14.16 -20.11 -3.60
C SER A 215 -13.88 -19.24 -2.38
N LEU A 216 -12.62 -18.86 -2.20
CA LEU A 216 -12.23 -17.95 -1.10
C LEU A 216 -12.87 -16.58 -1.29
N ILE A 217 -12.88 -16.04 -2.52
CA ILE A 217 -13.45 -14.72 -2.79
C ILE A 217 -14.93 -14.68 -2.48
N SER A 218 -15.74 -15.67 -2.88
CA SER A 218 -17.18 -15.71 -2.62
C SER A 218 -17.48 -15.77 -1.11
N ARG A 219 -16.73 -16.56 -0.35
CA ARG A 219 -16.90 -16.62 1.11
C ARG A 219 -16.58 -15.29 1.79
N GLN A 220 -15.48 -14.64 1.38
CA GLN A 220 -15.08 -13.37 1.97
C GLN A 220 -16.00 -12.22 1.58
N VAL A 221 -16.46 -12.16 0.31
CA VAL A 221 -17.49 -11.20 -0.12
C VAL A 221 -18.75 -11.37 0.71
N GLY A 222 -19.27 -12.60 0.86
CA GLY A 222 -20.46 -12.85 1.69
C GLY A 222 -20.31 -12.45 3.15
N PHE A 223 -19.11 -12.58 3.73
CA PHE A 223 -18.81 -12.03 5.06
C PHE A 223 -18.97 -10.51 5.07
N TRP A 224 -18.35 -9.81 4.12
CA TRP A 224 -18.38 -8.35 4.07
C TRP A 224 -19.78 -7.80 3.76
N GLU A 225 -20.53 -8.43 2.88
CA GLU A 225 -21.95 -8.08 2.64
C GLU A 225 -22.76 -8.12 3.93
N SER A 226 -22.54 -9.15 4.75
CA SER A 226 -23.23 -9.29 6.05
C SER A 226 -22.70 -8.28 7.08
N ALA A 227 -21.39 -8.11 7.19
CA ALA A 227 -20.77 -7.23 8.17
C ALA A 227 -21.07 -5.75 7.93
N LEU A 228 -21.24 -5.35 6.66
CA LEU A 228 -21.45 -3.96 6.27
C LEU A 228 -22.91 -3.68 5.87
N ALA A 229 -23.82 -4.65 6.04
CA ALA A 229 -25.24 -4.46 5.73
C ALA A 229 -25.82 -3.27 6.50
N GLY A 230 -26.50 -2.35 5.77
CA GLY A 230 -27.15 -1.18 6.35
C GLY A 230 -26.19 -0.12 6.90
N LEU A 231 -24.90 -0.17 6.53
CA LEU A 231 -23.95 0.88 6.89
C LEU A 231 -24.40 2.21 6.27
N PRO A 232 -24.43 3.33 7.05
CA PRO A 232 -24.72 4.64 6.50
C PRO A 232 -23.68 5.08 5.45
N ASP A 233 -24.17 5.72 4.37
CA ASP A 233 -23.30 6.22 3.28
C ASP A 233 -22.31 7.28 3.76
N GLN A 234 -22.61 8.00 4.83
CA GLN A 234 -21.83 9.13 5.30
C GLN A 234 -21.89 9.25 6.82
N LEU A 235 -20.74 9.58 7.41
CA LEU A 235 -20.63 10.02 8.79
C LEU A 235 -20.70 11.55 8.85
N ASP A 236 -21.73 12.09 9.52
CA ASP A 236 -21.93 13.54 9.67
C ASP A 236 -21.07 14.11 10.80
N LEU A 237 -19.84 14.50 10.46
CA LEU A 237 -18.94 15.18 11.38
C LEU A 237 -19.17 16.71 11.31
N PRO A 238 -19.00 17.43 12.44
CA PRO A 238 -19.11 18.88 12.44
C PRO A 238 -18.06 19.50 11.50
N ALA A 239 -18.53 20.33 10.57
CA ALA A 239 -17.68 21.01 9.60
C ALA A 239 -17.94 22.51 9.63
N ASP A 240 -16.86 23.32 9.52
CA ASP A 240 -16.98 24.78 9.45
C ASP A 240 -17.67 25.27 8.16
N ARG A 241 -17.68 24.44 7.15
CA ARG A 241 -18.24 24.76 5.82
C ARG A 241 -18.95 23.55 5.23
N PRO A 242 -20.02 23.74 4.45
CA PRO A 242 -20.66 22.63 3.75
C PRO A 242 -19.68 21.99 2.75
N ARG A 243 -19.84 20.67 2.53
CA ARG A 243 -19.06 19.97 1.51
C ARG A 243 -19.35 20.55 0.12
N PRO A 244 -18.34 20.87 -0.69
CA PRO A 244 -18.55 21.32 -2.05
C PRO A 244 -19.06 20.18 -2.93
N VAL A 245 -19.82 20.50 -3.97
CA VAL A 245 -20.34 19.52 -4.94
C VAL A 245 -19.18 18.81 -5.66
N VAL A 246 -18.07 19.52 -5.90
CA VAL A 246 -16.85 18.97 -6.50
C VAL A 246 -15.73 19.10 -5.46
N ALA A 247 -15.10 17.97 -5.10
CA ALA A 247 -13.97 17.97 -4.18
C ALA A 247 -12.80 18.80 -4.72
N SER A 248 -12.19 19.61 -3.87
CA SER A 248 -11.03 20.44 -4.26
C SER A 248 -9.73 19.65 -4.29
N ASN A 249 -9.70 18.41 -3.76
CA ASN A 249 -8.52 17.58 -3.52
C ASN A 249 -7.40 18.28 -2.71
N ARG A 250 -7.75 19.36 -1.99
CA ARG A 250 -6.83 20.03 -1.08
C ARG A 250 -6.92 19.37 0.29
N GLY A 251 -5.78 19.00 0.83
CA GLY A 251 -5.63 18.44 2.17
C GLY A 251 -4.65 19.26 3.00
N ALA A 252 -4.64 18.99 4.30
CA ALA A 252 -3.66 19.50 5.25
C ALA A 252 -3.33 18.44 6.28
N SER A 253 -2.17 18.57 6.91
CA SER A 253 -1.75 17.71 8.00
C SER A 253 -1.71 18.51 9.30
N HIS A 254 -2.24 17.92 10.37
CA HIS A 254 -2.12 18.43 11.72
C HIS A 254 -1.40 17.41 12.59
N SER A 255 -0.22 17.79 13.10
CA SER A 255 0.58 16.92 13.95
C SER A 255 0.26 17.19 15.40
N PHE A 256 0.11 16.12 16.19
CA PHE A 256 -0.02 16.17 17.63
C PHE A 256 0.83 15.06 18.26
N VAL A 257 1.13 15.20 19.56
CA VAL A 257 1.95 14.25 20.29
C VAL A 257 1.12 13.60 21.38
N VAL A 258 1.12 12.26 21.39
CA VAL A 258 0.65 11.48 22.54
C VAL A 258 1.82 11.35 23.52
N GLY A 259 1.68 11.92 24.71
CA GLY A 259 2.74 11.89 25.74
C GLY A 259 3.08 10.47 26.18
N ALA A 260 4.32 10.27 26.66
CA ALA A 260 4.82 8.97 27.06
C ALA A 260 3.97 8.29 28.13
N ASP A 261 3.46 9.05 29.09
CA ASP A 261 2.61 8.54 30.18
C ASP A 261 1.27 8.00 29.65
N VAL A 262 0.64 8.72 28.70
CA VAL A 262 -0.60 8.29 28.05
C VAL A 262 -0.33 7.05 27.21
N HIS A 263 0.77 7.03 26.43
CA HIS A 263 1.16 5.86 25.65
C HIS A 263 1.40 4.63 26.52
N ALA A 264 2.06 4.78 27.67
CA ALA A 264 2.25 3.70 28.63
C ALA A 264 0.90 3.17 29.16
N GLY A 265 0.00 4.06 29.58
CA GLY A 265 -1.34 3.70 30.04
C GLY A 265 -2.18 2.98 28.97
N LEU A 266 -2.11 3.41 27.70
CA LEU A 266 -2.79 2.71 26.59
C LEU A 266 -2.25 1.28 26.39
N ASN A 267 -0.94 1.08 26.54
CA ASN A 267 -0.34 -0.27 26.47
C ASN A 267 -0.76 -1.15 27.65
N ASP A 268 -0.94 -0.57 28.85
CA ASP A 268 -1.44 -1.31 30.01
C ASP A 268 -2.88 -1.77 29.77
N VAL A 269 -3.77 -0.88 29.32
CA VAL A 269 -5.15 -1.24 28.91
C VAL A 269 -5.16 -2.33 27.86
N ALA A 270 -4.34 -2.22 26.82
CA ALA A 270 -4.24 -3.22 25.77
C ALA A 270 -3.88 -4.61 26.33
N ARG A 271 -2.90 -4.64 27.23
CA ARG A 271 -2.41 -5.89 27.86
C ARG A 271 -3.46 -6.51 28.77
N GLU A 272 -4.10 -5.70 29.63
CA GLU A 272 -5.14 -6.14 30.57
C GLU A 272 -6.39 -6.65 29.86
N SER A 273 -6.73 -6.07 28.69
CA SER A 273 -7.88 -6.46 27.86
C SER A 273 -7.53 -7.51 26.80
N ASN A 274 -6.31 -8.06 26.79
CA ASN A 274 -5.84 -9.00 25.78
C ASN A 274 -6.06 -8.48 24.34
N SER A 275 -5.84 -7.19 24.13
CA SER A 275 -6.01 -6.44 22.89
C SER A 275 -4.67 -5.90 22.39
N SER A 276 -4.62 -5.37 21.17
CA SER A 276 -3.48 -4.61 20.69
C SER A 276 -3.64 -3.12 20.97
N LEU A 277 -2.54 -2.37 20.97
CA LEU A 277 -2.59 -0.91 21.04
C LEU A 277 -3.44 -0.32 19.91
N PHE A 278 -3.39 -0.91 18.71
CA PHE A 278 -4.23 -0.52 17.58
C PHE A 278 -5.73 -0.61 17.94
N MET A 279 -6.18 -1.72 18.52
CA MET A 279 -7.58 -1.91 18.93
C MET A 279 -8.02 -0.91 19.98
N VAL A 280 -7.15 -0.57 20.94
CA VAL A 280 -7.43 0.46 21.96
C VAL A 280 -7.60 1.83 21.32
N VAL A 281 -6.71 2.20 20.37
CA VAL A 281 -6.80 3.48 19.65
C VAL A 281 -8.03 3.49 18.74
N HIS A 282 -8.34 2.37 18.06
CA HIS A 282 -9.54 2.22 17.25
C HIS A 282 -10.81 2.43 18.08
N ALA A 283 -10.95 1.74 19.21
CA ALA A 283 -12.08 1.91 20.13
C ALA A 283 -12.22 3.37 20.62
N ALA A 284 -11.12 4.00 20.99
CA ALA A 284 -11.12 5.40 21.44
C ALA A 284 -11.54 6.37 20.32
N LEU A 285 -11.07 6.11 19.09
CA LEU A 285 -11.46 6.89 17.90
C LEU A 285 -12.94 6.68 17.57
N ALA A 286 -13.46 5.45 17.64
CA ALA A 286 -14.88 5.17 17.45
C ALA A 286 -15.76 5.93 18.44
N VAL A 287 -15.38 5.95 19.73
CA VAL A 287 -16.08 6.76 20.76
C VAL A 287 -16.04 8.25 20.43
N LEU A 288 -14.89 8.78 20.01
CA LEU A 288 -14.75 10.19 19.62
C LEU A 288 -15.67 10.53 18.45
N LEU A 289 -15.63 9.71 17.39
CA LEU A 289 -16.43 9.91 16.18
C LEU A 289 -17.94 9.79 16.48
N SER A 290 -18.34 8.82 17.31
CA SER A 290 -19.73 8.67 17.76
C SER A 290 -20.24 9.93 18.49
N ARG A 291 -19.43 10.49 19.38
CA ARG A 291 -19.80 11.73 20.10
C ARG A 291 -19.86 12.97 19.21
N LEU A 292 -19.00 13.03 18.18
CA LEU A 292 -18.99 14.16 17.24
C LEU A 292 -20.09 14.08 16.20
N SER A 293 -20.45 12.90 15.75
CA SER A 293 -21.47 12.68 14.71
C SER A 293 -22.88 12.49 15.27
N GLY A 294 -23.00 12.08 16.53
CA GLY A 294 -24.28 11.74 17.16
C GLY A 294 -24.85 10.38 16.72
N THR A 295 -24.06 9.54 16.03
CA THR A 295 -24.45 8.16 15.67
C THR A 295 -23.66 7.14 16.49
N SER A 296 -24.27 5.97 16.74
CA SER A 296 -23.58 4.85 17.40
C SER A 296 -22.83 3.95 16.42
N ASP A 297 -23.21 3.93 15.14
CA ASP A 297 -22.65 3.06 14.11
C ASP A 297 -21.48 3.76 13.41
N ILE A 298 -20.27 3.32 13.71
CA ILE A 298 -19.02 3.94 13.24
C ILE A 298 -18.25 2.96 12.37
N ALA A 299 -17.94 3.37 11.15
CA ALA A 299 -17.07 2.65 10.26
C ALA A 299 -15.78 3.43 9.99
N ILE A 300 -14.64 2.75 10.15
CA ILE A 300 -13.31 3.33 9.96
C ILE A 300 -12.56 2.49 8.93
N GLY A 301 -12.19 3.12 7.81
CA GLY A 301 -11.29 2.50 6.85
C GLY A 301 -9.85 2.47 7.38
N THR A 302 -9.23 1.30 7.40
CA THR A 302 -7.83 1.15 7.80
C THR A 302 -7.01 0.45 6.72
N PRO A 303 -5.84 0.99 6.33
CA PRO A 303 -4.95 0.29 5.41
C PRO A 303 -4.26 -0.88 6.11
N VAL A 304 -4.10 -1.99 5.39
CA VAL A 304 -3.31 -3.15 5.79
C VAL A 304 -2.24 -3.43 4.74
N ALA A 305 -1.07 -3.90 5.16
CA ALA A 305 0.09 -4.04 4.27
C ALA A 305 -0.10 -5.07 3.14
N GLY A 306 -1.02 -6.04 3.30
CA GLY A 306 -1.31 -7.06 2.30
C GLY A 306 -0.16 -8.02 1.97
N ARG A 307 0.89 -8.08 2.81
CA ARG A 307 2.09 -8.90 2.62
C ARG A 307 2.04 -10.09 3.58
N GLY A 308 1.10 -11.02 3.36
CA GLY A 308 0.95 -12.22 4.18
C GLY A 308 2.04 -13.29 3.97
N GLU A 309 2.81 -13.20 2.89
CA GLU A 309 3.87 -14.14 2.53
C GLU A 309 5.24 -13.46 2.69
N GLN A 310 6.18 -14.06 3.40
CA GLN A 310 7.52 -13.51 3.65
C GLN A 310 8.28 -13.14 2.37
N VAL A 311 8.06 -13.91 1.30
CA VAL A 311 8.68 -13.66 -0.01
C VAL A 311 8.29 -12.31 -0.64
N LEU A 312 7.22 -11.67 -0.14
CA LEU A 312 6.76 -10.34 -0.58
C LEU A 312 7.49 -9.19 0.13
N ASP A 313 8.20 -9.43 1.23
CA ASP A 313 8.77 -8.36 2.06
C ASP A 313 9.80 -7.51 1.30
N ASP A 314 10.53 -8.14 0.39
CA ASP A 314 11.55 -7.48 -0.44
C ASP A 314 11.01 -6.94 -1.78
N LEU A 315 9.73 -7.14 -2.09
CA LEU A 315 9.17 -6.69 -3.36
C LEU A 315 8.67 -5.23 -3.30
N ILE A 316 8.76 -4.59 -4.43
CA ILE A 316 8.03 -3.36 -4.73
C ILE A 316 6.72 -3.77 -5.43
N GLY A 317 5.58 -3.19 -5.03
CA GLY A 317 4.29 -3.48 -5.62
C GLY A 317 3.12 -2.88 -4.87
N MET A 318 1.93 -2.96 -5.43
CA MET A 318 0.69 -2.54 -4.79
C MET A 318 0.05 -3.72 -4.05
N PHE A 319 0.43 -3.91 -2.80
CA PHE A 319 -0.10 -4.97 -1.93
C PHE A 319 -1.12 -4.45 -0.93
N VAL A 320 -1.08 -3.15 -0.63
CA VAL A 320 -1.95 -2.51 0.36
C VAL A 320 -3.42 -2.79 0.04
N ASN A 321 -4.17 -3.16 1.07
CA ASN A 321 -5.62 -3.26 1.03
C ASN A 321 -6.23 -2.35 2.10
N THR A 322 -7.52 -2.06 2.01
CA THR A 322 -8.25 -1.31 3.02
C THR A 322 -9.32 -2.22 3.63
N LEU A 323 -9.36 -2.29 4.96
CA LEU A 323 -10.41 -2.97 5.69
C LEU A 323 -11.38 -1.93 6.26
N VAL A 324 -12.65 -2.28 6.33
CA VAL A 324 -13.67 -1.47 6.99
C VAL A 324 -13.91 -2.05 8.37
N LEU A 325 -13.48 -1.33 9.40
CA LEU A 325 -13.68 -1.70 10.80
C LEU A 325 -14.96 -1.01 11.29
N ARG A 326 -16.04 -1.78 11.46
CA ARG A 326 -17.35 -1.28 11.92
C ARG A 326 -17.48 -1.54 13.41
N THR A 327 -17.84 -0.51 14.16
CA THR A 327 -18.01 -0.56 15.60
C THR A 327 -19.35 0.09 15.98
N GLU A 328 -20.18 -0.62 16.71
CA GLU A 328 -21.34 -0.04 17.36
C GLU A 328 -20.94 0.46 18.76
N VAL A 329 -21.16 1.74 19.03
CA VAL A 329 -20.79 2.40 20.30
C VAL A 329 -22.04 2.57 21.16
N ASP A 330 -22.25 1.69 22.14
CA ASP A 330 -23.29 1.87 23.13
C ASP A 330 -22.78 2.76 24.26
N SER A 331 -23.44 3.89 24.46
CA SER A 331 -23.09 4.86 25.53
C SER A 331 -23.35 4.34 26.94
N SER A 332 -24.05 3.23 27.12
CA SER A 332 -24.33 2.58 28.39
C SER A 332 -23.27 1.55 28.79
N GLU A 333 -22.43 1.11 27.87
CA GLU A 333 -21.36 0.13 28.11
C GLU A 333 -20.09 0.78 28.66
N SER A 334 -19.27 -0.04 29.33
CA SER A 334 -17.95 0.38 29.72
C SER A 334 -16.99 0.37 28.53
N PHE A 335 -15.89 1.15 28.59
CA PHE A 335 -14.85 1.11 27.56
C PHE A 335 -14.23 -0.28 27.40
N VAL A 336 -14.14 -1.07 28.48
CA VAL A 336 -13.59 -2.44 28.43
C VAL A 336 -14.52 -3.38 27.65
N ASP A 337 -15.84 -3.24 27.81
CA ASP A 337 -16.82 -4.04 27.07
C ASP A 337 -16.81 -3.66 25.59
N LEU A 338 -16.80 -2.36 25.27
CA LEU A 338 -16.62 -1.87 23.90
C LEU A 338 -15.33 -2.42 23.25
N LEU A 339 -14.21 -2.36 24.00
CA LEU A 339 -12.92 -2.85 23.50
C LEU A 339 -12.94 -4.36 23.21
N ALA A 340 -13.68 -5.14 23.99
CA ALA A 340 -13.86 -6.56 23.74
C ALA A 340 -14.64 -6.80 22.42
N GLY A 341 -15.68 -6.02 22.16
CA GLY A 341 -16.42 -6.04 20.88
C GLY A 341 -15.56 -5.60 19.70
N VAL A 342 -14.81 -4.51 19.85
CA VAL A 342 -13.85 -4.03 18.83
C VAL A 342 -12.81 -5.10 18.49
N ARG A 343 -12.24 -5.75 19.52
CA ARG A 343 -11.26 -6.82 19.30
C ARG A 343 -11.83 -7.97 18.47
N GLU A 344 -13.04 -8.41 18.74
CA GLU A 344 -13.68 -9.48 17.98
C GLU A 344 -13.95 -9.05 16.55
N ALA A 345 -14.51 -7.86 16.32
CA ALA A 345 -14.79 -7.31 15.00
C ALA A 345 -13.51 -7.12 14.17
N ASP A 346 -12.46 -6.57 14.76
CA ASP A 346 -11.17 -6.37 14.10
C ASP A 346 -10.55 -7.72 13.68
N LEU A 347 -10.57 -8.73 14.56
CA LEU A 347 -10.04 -10.05 14.23
C LEU A 347 -10.81 -10.71 13.08
N GLN A 348 -12.14 -10.56 13.04
CA GLN A 348 -12.95 -11.04 11.93
C GLN A 348 -12.62 -10.28 10.63
N ALA A 349 -12.48 -8.96 10.67
CA ALA A 349 -12.07 -8.16 9.53
C ALA A 349 -10.70 -8.58 8.98
N PHE A 350 -9.71 -8.78 9.85
CA PHE A 350 -8.37 -9.25 9.46
C PHE A 350 -8.39 -10.68 8.88
N ALA A 351 -9.28 -11.56 9.37
CA ALA A 351 -9.44 -12.91 8.83
C ALA A 351 -10.05 -12.91 7.41
N HIS A 352 -10.66 -11.81 6.98
CA HIS A 352 -11.30 -11.64 5.67
C HIS A 352 -10.63 -10.53 4.82
N ALA A 353 -9.32 -10.34 4.99
CA ALA A 353 -8.56 -9.25 4.38
C ALA A 353 -8.11 -9.52 2.92
N ASP A 354 -8.43 -10.68 2.35
CA ASP A 354 -7.94 -11.04 1.01
C ASP A 354 -8.74 -10.38 -0.13
N VAL A 355 -10.01 -10.05 0.10
CA VAL A 355 -10.83 -9.33 -0.89
C VAL A 355 -10.38 -7.88 -0.93
N PRO A 356 -10.03 -7.33 -2.11
CA PRO A 356 -9.73 -5.91 -2.25
C PRO A 356 -10.93 -5.03 -1.91
N PHE A 357 -10.67 -3.93 -1.23
CA PHE A 357 -11.69 -2.92 -0.86
C PHE A 357 -12.50 -2.45 -2.08
N GLU A 358 -11.84 -2.33 -3.20
CA GLU A 358 -12.45 -1.93 -4.46
C GLU A 358 -13.58 -2.86 -4.88
N ARG A 359 -13.39 -4.17 -4.67
CA ARG A 359 -14.45 -5.14 -4.98
C ARG A 359 -15.62 -5.00 -4.01
N LEU A 360 -15.37 -4.67 -2.76
CA LEU A 360 -16.42 -4.43 -1.78
C LEU A 360 -17.29 -3.23 -2.18
N VAL A 361 -16.68 -2.15 -2.69
CA VAL A 361 -17.42 -0.96 -3.18
C VAL A 361 -18.33 -1.27 -4.37
N GLU A 362 -18.01 -2.31 -5.16
CA GLU A 362 -18.83 -2.72 -6.31
C GLU A 362 -20.03 -3.60 -5.92
N VAL A 363 -19.92 -4.35 -4.82
CA VAL A 363 -20.96 -5.32 -4.40
C VAL A 363 -21.85 -4.82 -3.27
N LEU A 364 -21.44 -3.76 -2.56
CA LEU A 364 -22.19 -3.09 -1.49
C LEU A 364 -22.92 -1.88 -2.02
#